data_958a2bd06913d47fae2fe7ce8262e0e8
#
_entry.id   958a2bd06913d47fae2fe7ce8262e0e8
#
_cell.length_a   1.000
_cell.length_b   1.000
_cell.length_c   1.000
_cell.angle_alpha   90.00
_cell.angle_beta   90.00
_cell.angle_gamma   90.00
#
_symmetry.space_group_name_H-M   'P 1'
#
loop_
_entity.id
_entity.type
_entity.pdbx_description
1 polymer ?
#
loop_
_entity_poly.entity_id
_entity_poly.type
_entity_poly.pdbx_seq_one_letter_code
_entity_poly.pdbx_strand_id
1 'polypeptide(L)'
;MRVTLLGAGVPTPTPRRFGSAYLLDVANRSLLVDCGPATTYKLTRAGRRTPEVSLLLFTHHHFDHNADYPCFVLTRWDQDVDQTPLRVYGPPPTAGLTHTLFDAPDGAWVCDWNARIEHPGSQRVFANRGGTLPRRPPKIDALDIDATFVLEEDGFTVRTANTVHAQPFLESVAYRIDSDQASIVFSGDTEPVDSVVELARGADMLICMCWDTDAAMDADGLSGGMTGTPSAAGLAAQAGVRTLVLTHVGPHLDSPSVREQGLRDAAAVFDGRIVFGEELQTLDVAGSS
;
A
#
# COMPACT_ATOMS: atom_id res chain seq x y z
N MET A 1 -1.74 -13.58 -10.17
CA MET A 1 -1.67 -12.39 -9.30
C MET A 1 -0.61 -11.43 -9.84
N ARG A 2 -0.82 -10.12 -9.76
CA ARG A 2 0.13 -9.13 -10.30
C ARG A 2 0.15 -7.89 -9.41
N VAL A 3 1.35 -7.36 -9.11
CA VAL A 3 1.52 -6.15 -8.32
C VAL A 3 2.18 -5.04 -9.15
N THR A 4 1.68 -3.81 -9.05
CA THR A 4 2.30 -2.61 -9.61
C THR A 4 2.69 -1.67 -8.47
N LEU A 5 3.95 -1.31 -8.40
CA LEU A 5 4.47 -0.38 -7.40
C LEU A 5 4.11 1.06 -7.84
N LEU A 6 3.06 1.63 -7.28
CA LEU A 6 2.68 3.02 -7.57
C LEU A 6 3.57 4.01 -6.83
N GLY A 7 4.02 3.67 -5.62
CA GLY A 7 4.97 4.42 -4.82
C GLY A 7 5.96 3.49 -4.15
N ALA A 8 7.26 3.81 -4.22
CA ALA A 8 8.36 3.00 -3.70
C ALA A 8 9.38 3.84 -2.91
N GLY A 9 9.01 5.05 -2.53
CA GLY A 9 9.83 5.99 -1.76
C GLY A 9 9.35 6.15 -0.33
N VAL A 10 9.91 7.13 0.32
CA VAL A 10 9.82 7.49 1.74
C VAL A 10 9.21 8.90 1.89
N PRO A 11 9.05 9.43 3.13
CA PRO A 11 8.56 10.79 3.33
C PRO A 11 9.32 11.89 2.56
N THR A 12 10.62 11.66 2.29
CA THR A 12 11.44 12.60 1.51
C THR A 12 11.34 12.27 0.02
N PRO A 13 10.66 13.11 -0.79
CA PRO A 13 10.50 12.84 -2.21
C PRO A 13 11.82 12.97 -2.96
N THR A 14 12.01 12.12 -3.96
CA THR A 14 13.04 12.28 -4.99
C THR A 14 12.37 12.43 -6.36
N PRO A 15 13.08 12.82 -7.44
CA PRO A 15 12.48 12.87 -8.77
C PRO A 15 11.95 11.52 -9.27
N ARG A 16 12.33 10.40 -8.64
CA ARG A 16 11.96 9.04 -9.05
C ARG A 16 11.01 8.34 -8.09
N ARG A 17 10.93 8.77 -6.81
CA ARG A 17 10.22 8.05 -5.76
C ARG A 17 9.53 8.99 -4.80
N PHE A 18 8.29 8.66 -4.42
CA PHE A 18 7.59 9.35 -3.35
C PHE A 18 6.50 8.50 -2.72
N GLY A 19 6.59 8.34 -1.38
CA GLY A 19 5.64 7.59 -0.58
C GLY A 19 5.49 6.13 -0.97
N SER A 20 4.56 5.45 -0.34
CA SER A 20 4.27 4.02 -0.55
C SER A 20 2.86 3.83 -1.06
N ALA A 21 2.71 3.07 -2.14
CA ALA A 21 1.42 2.61 -2.62
C ALA A 21 1.60 1.44 -3.60
N TYR A 22 0.75 0.42 -3.48
CA TYR A 22 0.83 -0.77 -4.31
C TYR A 22 -0.55 -1.12 -4.85
N LEU A 23 -0.65 -1.31 -6.17
CA LEU A 23 -1.83 -1.84 -6.82
C LEU A 23 -1.67 -3.35 -6.98
N LEU A 24 -2.56 -4.13 -6.39
CA LEU A 24 -2.60 -5.58 -6.51
C LEU A 24 -3.81 -6.02 -7.33
N ASP A 25 -3.56 -6.75 -8.42
CA ASP A 25 -4.58 -7.45 -9.19
C ASP A 25 -4.63 -8.91 -8.76
N VAL A 26 -5.75 -9.34 -8.19
CA VAL A 26 -6.00 -10.70 -7.70
C VAL A 26 -7.46 -11.10 -7.92
N ALA A 27 -7.72 -12.32 -8.37
CA ALA A 27 -9.07 -12.86 -8.56
C ALA A 27 -10.02 -11.90 -9.33
N ASN A 28 -9.54 -11.28 -10.40
CA ASN A 28 -10.25 -10.29 -11.22
C ASN A 28 -10.66 -9.01 -10.46
N ARG A 29 -10.00 -8.71 -9.35
CA ARG A 29 -10.23 -7.51 -8.54
C ARG A 29 -8.94 -6.71 -8.41
N SER A 30 -9.08 -5.41 -8.24
CA SER A 30 -7.97 -4.50 -7.95
C SER A 30 -8.07 -3.97 -6.53
N LEU A 31 -6.98 -4.09 -5.78
CA LEU A 31 -6.83 -3.62 -4.41
C LEU A 31 -5.69 -2.62 -4.36
N LEU A 32 -5.76 -1.67 -3.42
CA LEU A 32 -4.61 -0.85 -3.03
C LEU A 32 -4.09 -1.31 -1.67
N VAL A 33 -2.78 -1.39 -1.53
CA VAL A 33 -2.09 -1.39 -0.23
C VAL A 33 -1.35 -0.08 -0.12
N ASP A 34 -1.71 0.70 0.89
CA ASP A 34 -1.34 2.11 1.08
C ASP A 34 -1.81 3.06 -0.04
N CYS A 35 -1.85 4.35 0.30
CA CYS A 35 -2.29 5.42 -0.57
C CYS A 35 -1.44 6.69 -0.33
N GLY A 36 -0.12 6.54 -0.45
CA GLY A 36 0.85 7.60 -0.31
C GLY A 36 0.74 8.66 -1.42
N PRO A 37 1.53 9.72 -1.36
CA PRO A 37 1.43 10.86 -2.28
C PRO A 37 1.43 10.47 -3.76
N ALA A 38 0.53 11.09 -4.53
CA ALA A 38 0.35 10.91 -5.96
C ALA A 38 -0.15 9.52 -6.41
N THR A 39 -0.68 8.69 -5.51
CA THR A 39 -1.25 7.37 -5.83
C THR A 39 -2.33 7.45 -6.90
N THR A 40 -3.28 8.39 -6.79
CA THR A 40 -4.37 8.60 -7.75
C THR A 40 -3.84 8.90 -9.15
N TYR A 41 -2.84 9.77 -9.25
CA TYR A 41 -2.20 10.11 -10.52
C TYR A 41 -1.42 8.91 -11.10
N LYS A 42 -0.68 8.19 -10.27
CA LYS A 42 0.10 7.02 -10.69
C LYS A 42 -0.78 5.83 -11.08
N LEU A 43 -1.96 5.65 -10.47
CA LEU A 43 -2.99 4.72 -10.94
C LEU A 43 -3.37 5.00 -12.40
N THR A 44 -3.67 6.27 -12.71
CA THR A 44 -3.99 6.68 -14.09
C THR A 44 -2.81 6.41 -15.03
N ARG A 45 -1.58 6.68 -14.60
CA ARG A 45 -0.38 6.36 -15.38
C ARG A 45 -0.15 4.87 -15.60
N ALA A 46 -0.59 4.03 -14.66
CA ALA A 46 -0.60 2.57 -14.80
C ALA A 46 -1.77 2.05 -15.68
N GLY A 47 -2.55 2.95 -16.29
CA GLY A 47 -3.67 2.61 -17.16
C GLY A 47 -4.91 2.14 -16.39
N ARG A 48 -5.04 2.52 -15.10
CA ARG A 48 -6.15 2.10 -14.25
C ARG A 48 -7.05 3.28 -13.87
N ARG A 49 -8.34 2.99 -13.75
CA ARG A 49 -9.32 3.96 -13.26
C ARG A 49 -9.55 3.75 -11.77
N THR A 50 -9.74 4.82 -11.01
CA THR A 50 -9.97 4.75 -9.57
C THR A 50 -11.20 3.91 -9.17
N PRO A 51 -12.34 3.90 -9.92
CA PRO A 51 -13.48 3.02 -9.60
C PRO A 51 -13.21 1.51 -9.69
N GLU A 52 -12.13 1.09 -10.36
CA GLU A 52 -11.75 -0.32 -10.44
C GLU A 52 -11.23 -0.88 -9.09
N VAL A 53 -10.78 0.01 -8.21
CA VAL A 53 -10.30 -0.35 -6.87
C VAL A 53 -11.50 -0.48 -5.91
N SER A 54 -11.67 -1.66 -5.34
CA SER A 54 -12.78 -1.97 -4.43
C SER A 54 -12.38 -2.09 -2.97
N LEU A 55 -11.08 -2.19 -2.68
CA LEU A 55 -10.53 -2.37 -1.34
C LEU A 55 -9.21 -1.60 -1.22
N LEU A 56 -9.07 -0.84 -0.13
CA LEU A 56 -7.84 -0.16 0.28
C LEU A 56 -7.43 -0.71 1.65
N LEU A 57 -6.17 -1.10 1.77
CA LEU A 57 -5.55 -1.63 2.98
C LEU A 57 -4.43 -0.68 3.41
N PHE A 58 -4.53 -0.08 4.60
CA PHE A 58 -3.44 0.72 5.15
C PHE A 58 -2.54 -0.13 6.04
N THR A 59 -1.23 -0.09 5.81
CA THR A 59 -0.25 -0.71 6.71
C THR A 59 -0.12 0.08 8.00
N HIS A 60 -0.14 1.40 7.90
CA HIS A 60 -0.12 2.36 9.00
C HIS A 60 -0.46 3.77 8.51
N HIS A 61 -0.47 4.76 9.41
CA HIS A 61 -0.94 6.11 9.09
C HIS A 61 0.14 7.20 9.12
N HIS A 62 1.40 6.91 8.74
CA HIS A 62 2.30 7.97 8.33
C HIS A 62 1.82 8.60 7.02
N PHE A 63 2.09 9.90 6.83
CA PHE A 63 1.52 10.64 5.69
C PHE A 63 1.99 10.13 4.33
N ASP A 64 3.19 9.57 4.24
CA ASP A 64 3.72 8.98 3.02
C ASP A 64 3.07 7.64 2.63
N HIS A 65 2.18 7.11 3.50
CA HIS A 65 1.31 5.96 3.24
C HIS A 65 -0.16 6.32 3.04
N ASN A 66 -0.59 7.56 3.35
CA ASN A 66 -2.01 7.93 3.28
C ASN A 66 -2.33 9.32 2.72
N ALA A 67 -1.35 10.14 2.36
CA ALA A 67 -1.60 11.54 2.00
C ALA A 67 -2.48 11.72 0.75
N ASP A 68 -2.54 10.75 -0.15
CA ASP A 68 -3.40 10.81 -1.34
C ASP A 68 -4.82 10.22 -1.11
N TYR A 69 -5.10 9.73 0.09
CA TYR A 69 -6.37 9.09 0.43
C TYR A 69 -7.59 9.95 0.11
N PRO A 70 -7.65 11.24 0.51
CA PRO A 70 -8.77 12.10 0.13
C PRO A 70 -8.91 12.30 -1.37
N CYS A 71 -7.81 12.51 -2.08
CA CYS A 71 -7.80 12.66 -3.53
C CYS A 71 -8.31 11.38 -4.22
N PHE A 72 -7.84 10.22 -3.79
CA PHE A 72 -8.26 8.92 -4.31
C PHE A 72 -9.77 8.69 -4.12
N VAL A 73 -10.29 8.89 -2.90
CA VAL A 73 -11.69 8.68 -2.57
C VAL A 73 -12.59 9.60 -3.39
N LEU A 74 -12.28 10.89 -3.44
CA LEU A 74 -13.10 11.87 -4.17
C LEU A 74 -13.03 11.65 -5.68
N THR A 75 -11.86 11.33 -6.22
CA THR A 75 -11.70 11.00 -7.64
C THR A 75 -12.46 9.72 -8.00
N ARG A 76 -12.37 8.69 -7.14
CA ARG A 76 -13.12 7.46 -7.32
C ARG A 76 -14.62 7.73 -7.33
N TRP A 77 -15.14 8.41 -6.31
CA TRP A 77 -16.54 8.77 -6.19
C TRP A 77 -17.03 9.65 -7.36
N ASP A 78 -16.21 10.60 -7.82
CA ASP A 78 -16.59 11.44 -8.96
C ASP A 78 -16.74 10.66 -10.27
N GLN A 79 -15.97 9.59 -10.45
CA GLN A 79 -15.97 8.77 -11.66
C GLN A 79 -16.87 7.53 -11.58
N ASP A 80 -17.29 7.12 -10.39
CA ASP A 80 -18.12 5.94 -10.17
C ASP A 80 -19.60 6.27 -10.32
N VAL A 81 -20.16 5.93 -11.49
CA VAL A 81 -21.58 6.15 -11.78
C VAL A 81 -22.50 5.15 -11.07
N ASP A 82 -21.99 4.00 -10.67
CA ASP A 82 -22.72 2.96 -9.96
C ASP A 82 -22.78 3.23 -8.45
N GLN A 83 -22.00 4.20 -7.98
CA GLN A 83 -21.94 4.64 -6.57
C GLN A 83 -21.65 3.46 -5.62
N THR A 84 -20.66 2.64 -6.00
CA THR A 84 -20.26 1.45 -5.24
C THR A 84 -19.50 1.83 -3.97
N PRO A 85 -19.71 1.12 -2.84
CA PRO A 85 -18.93 1.37 -1.63
C PRO A 85 -17.44 1.09 -1.84
N LEU A 86 -16.59 1.91 -1.21
CA LEU A 86 -15.17 1.60 -1.04
C LEU A 86 -14.97 0.99 0.35
N ARG A 87 -14.35 -0.17 0.44
CA ARG A 87 -13.92 -0.74 1.72
C ARG A 87 -12.51 -0.30 2.03
N VAL A 88 -12.30 0.13 3.28
CA VAL A 88 -11.00 0.64 3.74
C VAL A 88 -10.67 0.01 5.09
N TYR A 89 -9.59 -0.74 5.15
CA TYR A 89 -9.15 -1.42 6.37
C TYR A 89 -7.71 -1.04 6.71
N GLY A 90 -7.42 -0.87 7.98
CA GLY A 90 -6.09 -0.55 8.46
C GLY A 90 -6.08 -0.45 9.98
N PRO A 91 -4.91 -0.32 10.61
CA PRO A 91 -4.84 -0.12 12.06
C PRO A 91 -5.50 1.21 12.45
N PRO A 92 -5.82 1.40 13.75
CA PRO A 92 -6.29 2.70 14.22
C PRO A 92 -5.33 3.84 13.84
N PRO A 93 -5.83 5.02 13.42
CA PRO A 93 -7.23 5.44 13.44
C PRO A 93 -7.91 5.43 12.03
N THR A 94 -7.90 4.34 11.29
CA THR A 94 -8.48 4.27 9.92
C THR A 94 -9.93 4.74 9.86
N ALA A 95 -10.77 4.23 10.75
CA ALA A 95 -12.18 4.61 10.81
C ALA A 95 -12.35 6.08 11.23
N GLY A 96 -11.61 6.51 12.26
CA GLY A 96 -11.64 7.89 12.74
C GLY A 96 -11.12 8.90 11.71
N LEU A 97 -10.05 8.57 10.99
CA LEU A 97 -9.52 9.39 9.90
C LEU A 97 -10.56 9.53 8.77
N THR A 98 -11.16 8.43 8.34
CA THR A 98 -12.20 8.41 7.31
C THR A 98 -13.40 9.29 7.71
N HIS A 99 -13.90 9.14 8.94
CA HIS A 99 -14.96 9.96 9.49
C HIS A 99 -14.61 11.45 9.44
N THR A 100 -13.42 11.82 9.95
CA THR A 100 -12.96 13.22 9.96
C THR A 100 -12.84 13.83 8.56
N LEU A 101 -12.51 13.03 7.57
CA LEU A 101 -12.34 13.52 6.21
C LEU A 101 -13.67 13.66 5.45
N PHE A 102 -14.60 12.70 5.60
CA PHE A 102 -15.70 12.56 4.64
C PHE A 102 -17.10 12.58 5.22
N ASP A 103 -17.28 12.39 6.54
CA ASP A 103 -18.62 12.24 7.09
C ASP A 103 -19.29 13.60 7.42
N ALA A 104 -20.56 13.71 7.02
CA ALA A 104 -21.37 14.88 7.35
C ALA A 104 -21.69 14.92 8.86
N PRO A 105 -21.87 16.15 9.43
CA PRO A 105 -21.80 17.43 8.74
C PRO A 105 -20.40 18.05 8.66
N ASP A 106 -19.43 17.58 9.45
CA ASP A 106 -18.22 18.34 9.79
C ASP A 106 -16.92 17.81 9.11
N GLY A 107 -17.02 16.78 8.28
CA GLY A 107 -15.85 16.21 7.60
C GLY A 107 -15.18 17.24 6.67
N ALA A 108 -13.86 17.20 6.62
CA ALA A 108 -13.04 18.18 5.92
C ALA A 108 -13.41 18.36 4.43
N TRP A 109 -13.91 17.31 3.78
CA TRP A 109 -14.26 17.30 2.36
C TRP A 109 -15.77 17.32 2.07
N VAL A 110 -16.60 17.49 3.09
CA VAL A 110 -18.07 17.58 2.94
C VAL A 110 -18.47 18.72 2.02
N CYS A 111 -17.80 19.87 2.11
CA CYS A 111 -18.09 21.01 1.24
C CYS A 111 -17.89 20.70 -0.25
N ASP A 112 -16.88 19.90 -0.64
CA ASP A 112 -16.63 19.54 -2.04
C ASP A 112 -17.71 18.58 -2.56
N TRP A 113 -17.89 17.42 -1.92
CA TRP A 113 -18.85 16.44 -2.44
C TRP A 113 -20.30 16.94 -2.36
N ASN A 114 -20.68 17.73 -1.33
CA ASN A 114 -22.00 18.32 -1.24
C ASN A 114 -22.26 19.33 -2.37
N ALA A 115 -21.27 20.18 -2.68
CA ALA A 115 -21.37 21.09 -3.83
C ALA A 115 -21.59 20.32 -5.14
N ARG A 116 -20.93 19.17 -5.33
CA ARG A 116 -21.11 18.34 -6.53
C ARG A 116 -22.45 17.62 -6.59
N ILE A 117 -23.06 17.32 -5.44
CA ILE A 117 -24.42 16.75 -5.36
C ILE A 117 -25.46 17.81 -5.69
N GLU A 118 -25.34 19.01 -5.13
CA GLU A 118 -26.38 20.05 -5.22
C GLU A 118 -26.30 20.89 -6.49
N HIS A 119 -25.09 21.11 -7.02
CA HIS A 119 -24.92 22.02 -8.16
C HIS A 119 -25.46 21.44 -9.48
N PRO A 120 -26.37 22.12 -10.20
CA PRO A 120 -27.03 21.59 -11.40
C PRO A 120 -26.06 21.21 -12.53
N GLY A 121 -24.93 21.94 -12.68
CA GLY A 121 -23.90 21.60 -13.66
C GLY A 121 -23.20 20.28 -13.34
N SER A 122 -22.89 20.04 -12.06
CA SER A 122 -22.27 18.80 -11.61
C SER A 122 -23.22 17.61 -11.74
N GLN A 123 -24.51 17.80 -11.45
CA GLN A 123 -25.55 16.79 -11.69
C GLN A 123 -25.64 16.41 -13.17
N ARG A 124 -25.57 17.39 -14.09
CA ARG A 124 -25.54 17.10 -15.53
C ARG A 124 -24.30 16.33 -15.96
N VAL A 125 -23.13 16.68 -15.42
CA VAL A 125 -21.89 15.92 -15.71
C VAL A 125 -22.03 14.46 -15.25
N PHE A 126 -22.54 14.22 -14.05
CA PHE A 126 -22.77 12.89 -13.54
C PHE A 126 -23.79 12.10 -14.39
N ALA A 127 -24.93 12.70 -14.73
CA ALA A 127 -25.94 12.08 -15.59
C ALA A 127 -25.40 11.77 -17.01
N ASN A 128 -24.61 12.69 -17.60
CA ASN A 128 -24.01 12.49 -18.93
C ASN A 128 -22.97 11.35 -18.96
N ARG A 129 -22.38 10.99 -17.80
CA ARG A 129 -21.52 9.83 -17.63
C ARG A 129 -22.29 8.53 -17.44
N GLY A 130 -23.63 8.57 -17.36
CA GLY A 130 -24.49 7.42 -17.15
C GLY A 130 -25.00 7.25 -15.71
N GLY A 131 -24.68 8.20 -14.83
CA GLY A 131 -25.13 8.15 -13.43
C GLY A 131 -26.62 8.44 -13.27
N THR A 132 -27.25 7.82 -12.28
CA THR A 132 -28.68 8.01 -11.95
C THR A 132 -28.83 8.96 -10.78
N LEU A 133 -29.60 10.04 -10.97
CA LEU A 133 -29.91 11.01 -9.91
C LEU A 133 -31.01 10.47 -8.96
N PRO A 134 -31.00 10.85 -7.66
CA PRO A 134 -30.05 11.76 -7.03
C PRO A 134 -28.69 11.11 -6.80
N ARG A 135 -27.62 11.89 -6.99
CA ARG A 135 -26.27 11.47 -6.62
C ARG A 135 -26.15 11.38 -5.10
N ARG A 136 -25.55 10.30 -4.62
CA ARG A 136 -25.34 10.07 -3.17
C ARG A 136 -23.97 10.53 -2.73
N PRO A 137 -23.76 10.86 -1.44
CA PRO A 137 -22.43 11.07 -0.86
C PRO A 137 -21.49 9.89 -1.11
N PRO A 138 -20.16 10.09 -1.03
CA PRO A 138 -19.22 8.98 -1.03
C PRO A 138 -19.56 7.96 0.05
N LYS A 139 -19.64 6.69 -0.30
CA LYS A 139 -19.84 5.62 0.66
C LYS A 139 -18.53 4.88 0.89
N ILE A 140 -18.03 4.97 2.13
CA ILE A 140 -16.77 4.38 2.56
C ILE A 140 -17.06 3.51 3.78
N ASP A 141 -16.81 2.20 3.64
CA ASP A 141 -16.95 1.25 4.74
C ASP A 141 -15.55 1.06 5.37
N ALA A 142 -15.20 1.94 6.32
CA ALA A 142 -13.90 1.96 6.98
C ALA A 142 -13.93 1.20 8.31
N LEU A 143 -12.85 0.42 8.58
CA LEU A 143 -12.73 -0.40 9.77
C LEU A 143 -11.30 -0.35 10.32
N ASP A 144 -11.18 -0.12 11.64
CA ASP A 144 -9.94 -0.35 12.36
C ASP A 144 -9.71 -1.85 12.56
N ILE A 145 -8.54 -2.32 12.20
CA ILE A 145 -8.13 -3.73 12.30
C ILE A 145 -6.85 -3.86 13.11
N ASP A 146 -6.55 -5.07 13.54
CA ASP A 146 -5.32 -5.41 14.25
C ASP A 146 -4.56 -6.57 13.55
N ALA A 147 -3.53 -7.07 14.20
CA ALA A 147 -2.68 -8.16 13.70
C ALA A 147 -3.36 -9.54 13.63
N THR A 148 -4.59 -9.66 14.11
CA THR A 148 -5.37 -10.91 14.06
C THR A 148 -6.44 -10.90 12.98
N PHE A 149 -6.50 -9.81 12.20
CA PHE A 149 -7.51 -9.63 11.18
C PHE A 149 -7.38 -10.66 10.05
N VAL A 150 -8.52 -11.22 9.67
CA VAL A 150 -8.66 -12.11 8.52
C VAL A 150 -9.86 -11.64 7.70
N LEU A 151 -9.65 -11.46 6.40
CA LEU A 151 -10.72 -11.20 5.44
C LEU A 151 -10.73 -12.32 4.40
N GLU A 152 -11.85 -13.03 4.33
CA GLU A 152 -12.09 -14.04 3.28
C GLU A 152 -12.93 -13.42 2.16
N GLU A 153 -12.45 -13.50 0.94
CA GLU A 153 -13.09 -13.00 -0.27
C GLU A 153 -13.19 -14.13 -1.30
N ASP A 154 -14.06 -13.96 -2.28
CA ASP A 154 -14.10 -14.89 -3.41
C ASP A 154 -12.78 -14.83 -4.20
N GLY A 155 -12.03 -15.92 -4.14
CA GLY A 155 -10.75 -16.11 -4.84
C GLY A 155 -9.50 -15.58 -4.13
N PHE A 156 -9.60 -14.98 -2.95
CA PHE A 156 -8.42 -14.61 -2.14
C PHE A 156 -8.73 -14.42 -0.67
N THR A 157 -7.69 -14.53 0.17
CA THR A 157 -7.75 -14.26 1.61
C THR A 157 -6.70 -13.20 1.97
N VAL A 158 -7.05 -12.29 2.89
CA VAL A 158 -6.11 -11.31 3.48
C VAL A 158 -5.90 -11.67 4.95
N ARG A 159 -4.65 -11.70 5.39
CA ARG A 159 -4.25 -11.88 6.80
C ARG A 159 -3.25 -10.82 7.21
N THR A 160 -3.23 -10.50 8.49
CA THR A 160 -2.32 -9.50 9.06
C THR A 160 -1.36 -10.12 10.08
N ALA A 161 -0.28 -9.40 10.38
CA ALA A 161 0.60 -9.65 11.50
C ALA A 161 1.12 -8.33 12.08
N ASN A 162 1.58 -8.36 13.33
CA ASN A 162 2.22 -7.22 13.96
C ASN A 162 3.52 -6.86 13.25
N THR A 163 3.78 -5.57 13.20
CA THR A 163 5.07 -4.98 12.85
C THR A 163 5.59 -4.13 14.00
N VAL A 164 6.85 -3.74 13.96
CA VAL A 164 7.45 -2.82 14.94
C VAL A 164 8.04 -1.64 14.18
N HIS A 165 7.43 -0.47 14.32
CA HIS A 165 7.84 0.74 13.60
C HIS A 165 7.83 1.97 14.50
N ALA A 166 6.67 2.50 14.86
CA ALA A 166 6.54 3.76 15.60
C ALA A 166 5.71 3.61 16.91
N GLN A 167 5.51 2.39 17.39
CA GLN A 167 4.80 2.14 18.64
C GLN A 167 5.51 2.78 19.83
N PRO A 168 4.79 3.25 20.86
CA PRO A 168 3.33 3.15 21.04
C PRO A 168 2.54 4.30 20.38
N PHE A 169 3.17 5.12 19.55
CA PHE A 169 2.57 6.35 19.02
C PHE A 169 1.71 6.09 17.78
N LEU A 170 1.99 5.03 17.04
CA LEU A 170 1.30 4.65 15.81
C LEU A 170 1.27 3.14 15.68
N GLU A 171 0.08 2.57 15.48
CA GLU A 171 -0.08 1.15 15.20
C GLU A 171 0.25 0.83 13.74
N SER A 172 0.81 -0.36 13.52
CA SER A 172 1.18 -0.82 12.17
C SER A 172 0.98 -2.32 12.01
N VAL A 173 0.69 -2.76 10.78
CA VAL A 173 0.50 -4.16 10.41
C VAL A 173 1.15 -4.49 9.07
N ALA A 174 1.61 -5.73 8.93
CA ALA A 174 1.92 -6.33 7.64
C ALA A 174 0.70 -7.07 7.10
N TYR A 175 0.61 -7.20 5.77
CA TYR A 175 -0.45 -7.94 5.09
C TYR A 175 0.11 -9.12 4.31
N ARG A 176 -0.61 -10.24 4.35
CA ARG A 176 -0.45 -11.36 3.42
C ARG A 176 -1.74 -11.55 2.63
N ILE A 177 -1.62 -11.63 1.31
CA ILE A 177 -2.72 -11.93 0.41
C ILE A 177 -2.42 -13.26 -0.30
N ASP A 178 -3.30 -14.23 -0.09
CA ASP A 178 -3.24 -15.55 -0.71
C ASP A 178 -4.37 -15.72 -1.71
N SER A 179 -4.09 -16.29 -2.87
CA SER A 179 -5.06 -16.80 -3.84
C SER A 179 -4.71 -18.23 -4.22
N ASP A 180 -5.55 -18.91 -4.98
CA ASP A 180 -5.27 -20.26 -5.48
C ASP A 180 -4.01 -20.33 -6.35
N GLN A 181 -3.54 -19.21 -6.88
CA GLN A 181 -2.44 -19.16 -7.84
C GLN A 181 -1.14 -18.65 -7.25
N ALA A 182 -1.18 -17.80 -6.23
CA ALA A 182 0.01 -17.14 -5.70
C ALA A 182 -0.25 -16.47 -4.35
N SER A 183 0.84 -16.17 -3.64
CA SER A 183 0.83 -15.47 -2.36
C SER A 183 1.82 -14.30 -2.34
N ILE A 184 1.41 -13.17 -1.78
CA ILE A 184 2.22 -11.97 -1.64
C ILE A 184 2.12 -11.41 -0.22
N VAL A 185 3.24 -10.90 0.28
CA VAL A 185 3.29 -10.21 1.59
C VAL A 185 3.80 -8.79 1.39
N PHE A 186 3.16 -7.85 2.09
CA PHE A 186 3.58 -6.46 2.22
C PHE A 186 4.00 -6.23 3.68
N SER A 187 5.27 -5.93 3.92
CA SER A 187 5.76 -5.73 5.29
C SER A 187 5.19 -4.47 5.94
N GLY A 188 4.80 -3.47 5.14
CA GLY A 188 4.70 -2.10 5.64
C GLY A 188 6.05 -1.63 6.17
N ASP A 189 6.04 -0.61 7.02
CA ASP A 189 7.26 -0.17 7.69
C ASP A 189 7.45 -0.95 8.99
N THR A 190 8.66 -1.48 9.17
CA THR A 190 9.01 -2.32 10.32
C THR A 190 10.53 -2.50 10.46
N GLU A 191 11.01 -2.72 11.67
CA GLU A 191 12.28 -3.42 11.85
C GLU A 191 12.10 -4.93 11.57
N PRO A 192 13.18 -5.71 11.41
CA PRO A 192 13.10 -7.15 11.24
C PRO A 192 12.48 -7.83 12.48
N VAL A 193 11.32 -8.48 12.30
CA VAL A 193 10.59 -9.16 13.39
C VAL A 193 10.07 -10.53 12.96
N ASP A 194 10.02 -11.47 13.91
CA ASP A 194 9.58 -12.84 13.67
C ASP A 194 8.14 -12.93 13.15
N SER A 195 7.26 -12.02 13.58
CA SER A 195 5.86 -11.98 13.11
C SER A 195 5.74 -11.79 11.59
N VAL A 196 6.62 -10.98 11.00
CA VAL A 196 6.69 -10.80 9.54
C VAL A 196 7.28 -12.03 8.85
N VAL A 197 8.31 -12.66 9.44
CA VAL A 197 8.86 -13.93 8.95
C VAL A 197 7.77 -15.02 8.91
N GLU A 198 7.02 -15.17 10.00
CA GLU A 198 5.96 -16.18 10.09
C GLU A 198 4.81 -15.88 9.11
N LEU A 199 4.41 -14.62 8.99
CA LEU A 199 3.40 -14.21 8.01
C LEU A 199 3.85 -14.51 6.58
N ALA A 200 5.13 -14.25 6.26
CA ALA A 200 5.70 -14.43 4.93
C ALA A 200 6.12 -15.87 4.62
N ARG A 201 6.04 -16.79 5.59
CA ARG A 201 6.51 -18.18 5.42
C ARG A 201 5.95 -18.83 4.17
N GLY A 202 6.86 -19.23 3.25
CA GLY A 202 6.54 -19.89 1.99
C GLY A 202 5.72 -19.04 1.01
N ALA A 203 5.65 -17.72 1.19
CA ALA A 203 5.02 -16.86 0.20
C ALA A 203 5.84 -16.77 -1.09
N ASP A 204 5.18 -16.45 -2.20
CA ASP A 204 5.86 -16.31 -3.50
C ASP A 204 6.65 -15.01 -3.60
N MET A 205 6.14 -13.94 -2.97
CA MET A 205 6.75 -12.62 -3.01
C MET A 205 6.62 -11.91 -1.66
N LEU A 206 7.71 -11.30 -1.22
CA LEU A 206 7.76 -10.35 -0.11
C LEU A 206 8.10 -8.96 -0.66
N ILE A 207 7.17 -8.01 -0.54
CA ILE A 207 7.41 -6.58 -0.71
C ILE A 207 7.87 -6.07 0.66
N CYS A 208 9.14 -5.73 0.79
CA CYS A 208 9.75 -5.34 2.05
C CYS A 208 10.29 -3.91 1.99
N MET A 209 10.01 -3.14 3.03
CA MET A 209 10.68 -1.85 3.18
C MET A 209 12.19 -2.02 3.22
N CYS A 210 12.91 -1.04 2.72
CA CYS A 210 14.35 -1.02 2.69
C CYS A 210 14.87 0.42 2.68
N TRP A 211 14.97 1.01 3.87
CA TRP A 211 15.33 2.43 3.99
C TRP A 211 16.72 2.74 3.44
N ASP A 212 17.74 1.98 3.87
CA ASP A 212 19.14 2.15 3.49
C ASP A 212 19.91 0.83 3.63
N THR A 213 21.23 0.86 3.56
CA THR A 213 22.06 -0.28 3.99
C THR A 213 22.04 -0.36 5.52
N ASP A 214 22.10 -1.57 6.08
CA ASP A 214 22.15 -1.74 7.55
C ASP A 214 23.31 -0.97 8.16
N ALA A 215 24.48 -0.97 7.51
CA ALA A 215 25.67 -0.26 7.99
C ALA A 215 25.46 1.27 8.08
N ALA A 216 24.78 1.87 7.13
CA ALA A 216 24.46 3.30 7.17
C ALA A 216 23.42 3.59 8.28
N MET A 217 22.40 2.75 8.40
CA MET A 217 21.36 2.88 9.43
C MET A 217 21.94 2.74 10.84
N ASP A 218 22.84 1.79 11.06
CA ASP A 218 23.52 1.60 12.35
C ASP A 218 24.40 2.79 12.70
N ALA A 219 25.14 3.31 11.73
CA ALA A 219 25.98 4.49 11.93
C ALA A 219 25.20 5.75 12.32
N ASP A 220 23.98 5.88 11.78
CA ASP A 220 23.08 7.02 12.04
C ASP A 220 22.10 6.76 13.20
N GLY A 221 22.10 5.57 13.81
CA GLY A 221 21.19 5.19 14.90
C GLY A 221 19.74 5.03 14.45
N LEU A 222 19.51 4.64 13.20
CA LEU A 222 18.18 4.55 12.56
C LEU A 222 17.65 3.11 12.42
N SER A 223 18.28 2.13 13.07
CA SER A 223 17.90 0.71 12.94
C SER A 223 16.60 0.35 13.67
N GLY A 224 16.15 1.17 14.62
CA GLY A 224 14.87 0.94 15.31
C GLY A 224 13.67 1.30 14.43
N GLY A 225 12.75 0.35 14.26
CA GLY A 225 11.52 0.54 13.49
C GLY A 225 11.69 0.53 11.96
N MET A 226 12.89 0.25 11.44
CA MET A 226 13.20 0.24 10.01
C MET A 226 14.04 -0.97 9.61
N THR A 227 13.98 -1.34 8.34
CA THR A 227 14.73 -2.47 7.76
C THR A 227 15.70 -1.96 6.70
N GLY A 228 16.94 -2.44 6.72
CA GLY A 228 17.95 -2.19 5.68
C GLY A 228 18.10 -3.36 4.71
N THR A 229 19.09 -3.27 3.78
CA THR A 229 19.20 -4.23 2.67
C THR A 229 19.53 -5.66 3.09
N PRO A 230 20.57 -5.96 3.91
CA PRO A 230 20.83 -7.32 4.39
C PRO A 230 19.71 -7.84 5.31
N SER A 231 19.15 -6.97 6.15
CA SER A 231 18.05 -7.35 7.05
C SER A 231 16.78 -7.75 6.29
N ALA A 232 16.40 -7.04 5.24
CA ALA A 232 15.29 -7.42 4.35
C ALA A 232 15.54 -8.78 3.68
N ALA A 233 16.78 -9.02 3.24
CA ALA A 233 17.21 -10.31 2.68
C ALA A 233 17.16 -11.42 3.73
N GLY A 234 17.50 -11.13 4.99
CA GLY A 234 17.39 -12.04 6.12
C GLY A 234 15.95 -12.47 6.40
N LEU A 235 15.00 -11.52 6.40
CA LEU A 235 13.56 -11.82 6.51
C LEU A 235 13.10 -12.74 5.38
N ALA A 236 13.50 -12.43 4.14
CA ALA A 236 13.14 -13.22 2.97
C ALA A 236 13.70 -14.66 3.02
N ALA A 237 14.97 -14.82 3.42
CA ALA A 237 15.62 -16.12 3.57
C ALA A 237 14.96 -16.96 4.66
N GLN A 238 14.72 -16.40 5.84
CA GLN A 238 14.08 -17.08 6.98
C GLN A 238 12.64 -17.50 6.65
N ALA A 239 11.90 -16.67 5.93
CA ALA A 239 10.54 -16.98 5.50
C ALA A 239 10.49 -17.97 4.32
N GLY A 240 11.60 -18.18 3.62
CA GLY A 240 11.67 -19.07 2.44
C GLY A 240 10.83 -18.55 1.27
N VAL A 241 10.74 -17.22 1.08
CA VAL A 241 10.05 -16.64 -0.06
C VAL A 241 10.87 -16.83 -1.35
N ARG A 242 10.23 -16.74 -2.52
CA ARG A 242 10.94 -16.87 -3.80
C ARG A 242 11.48 -15.55 -4.34
N THR A 243 10.73 -14.47 -4.11
CA THR A 243 11.08 -13.14 -4.60
C THR A 243 11.01 -12.13 -3.47
N LEU A 244 12.10 -11.39 -3.27
CA LEU A 244 12.16 -10.21 -2.42
C LEU A 244 12.12 -8.97 -3.31
N VAL A 245 11.19 -8.06 -3.03
CA VAL A 245 11.12 -6.73 -3.65
C VAL A 245 11.48 -5.69 -2.60
N LEU A 246 12.59 -4.99 -2.80
CA LEU A 246 13.03 -3.90 -1.93
C LEU A 246 12.31 -2.62 -2.33
N THR A 247 11.60 -2.00 -1.41
CA THR A 247 10.79 -0.80 -1.61
C THR A 247 10.95 0.15 -0.43
N HIS A 248 10.22 1.28 -0.39
CA HIS A 248 10.38 2.30 0.65
C HIS A 248 11.85 2.76 0.78
N VAL A 249 12.41 3.12 -0.39
CA VAL A 249 13.85 3.37 -0.57
C VAL A 249 14.17 4.80 -0.22
N GLY A 250 15.08 4.98 0.74
CA GLY A 250 15.61 6.29 1.13
C GLY A 250 16.52 6.92 0.05
N PRO A 251 16.70 8.25 0.09
CA PRO A 251 17.49 8.98 -0.92
C PRO A 251 18.95 8.51 -1.03
N HIS A 252 19.58 8.09 0.07
CA HIS A 252 20.97 7.62 0.06
C HIS A 252 21.09 6.27 -0.67
N LEU A 253 20.22 5.31 -0.33
CA LEU A 253 20.17 4.00 -1.01
C LEU A 253 19.79 4.12 -2.49
N ASP A 254 19.04 5.17 -2.88
CA ASP A 254 18.65 5.39 -4.28
C ASP A 254 19.83 5.85 -5.17
N SER A 255 20.98 6.20 -4.58
CA SER A 255 22.20 6.50 -5.35
C SER A 255 22.80 5.22 -5.97
N PRO A 256 23.33 5.26 -7.21
CA PRO A 256 23.74 4.06 -7.93
C PRO A 256 24.77 3.19 -7.19
N SER A 257 25.80 3.81 -6.62
CA SER A 257 26.88 3.06 -5.94
C SER A 257 26.42 2.40 -4.63
N VAL A 258 25.58 3.08 -3.85
CA VAL A 258 25.03 2.53 -2.59
C VAL A 258 24.05 1.42 -2.90
N ARG A 259 23.17 1.62 -3.90
CA ARG A 259 22.23 0.60 -4.38
C ARG A 259 22.96 -0.68 -4.82
N GLU A 260 24.01 -0.56 -5.63
CA GLU A 260 24.80 -1.71 -6.06
C GLU A 260 25.42 -2.45 -4.87
N GLN A 261 25.92 -1.72 -3.88
CA GLN A 261 26.47 -2.33 -2.66
C GLN A 261 25.35 -3.03 -1.87
N GLY A 262 24.25 -2.35 -1.61
CA GLY A 262 23.12 -2.93 -0.89
C GLY A 262 22.55 -4.19 -1.56
N LEU A 263 22.49 -4.22 -2.90
CA LEU A 263 22.08 -5.42 -3.65
C LEU A 263 23.09 -6.57 -3.53
N ARG A 264 24.41 -6.28 -3.52
CA ARG A 264 25.43 -7.31 -3.25
C ARG A 264 25.31 -7.89 -1.84
N ASP A 265 25.11 -7.01 -0.86
CA ASP A 265 24.96 -7.43 0.54
C ASP A 265 23.69 -8.26 0.75
N ALA A 266 22.59 -7.88 0.14
CA ALA A 266 21.36 -8.66 0.15
C ALA A 266 21.52 -10.03 -0.54
N ALA A 267 22.21 -10.08 -1.69
CA ALA A 267 22.45 -11.33 -2.41
C ALA A 267 23.43 -12.29 -1.69
N ALA A 268 24.22 -11.79 -0.75
CA ALA A 268 25.05 -12.64 0.12
C ALA A 268 24.23 -13.36 1.20
N VAL A 269 22.99 -12.91 1.46
CA VAL A 269 22.10 -13.44 2.52
C VAL A 269 20.93 -14.25 1.95
N PHE A 270 20.45 -13.90 0.77
CA PHE A 270 19.25 -14.49 0.16
C PHE A 270 19.53 -14.97 -1.28
N ASP A 271 19.32 -16.27 -1.50
CA ASP A 271 19.57 -16.93 -2.80
C ASP A 271 18.40 -16.80 -3.80
N GLY A 272 17.26 -16.28 -3.36
CA GLY A 272 16.09 -16.07 -4.22
C GLY A 272 16.24 -14.85 -5.15
N ARG A 273 15.20 -14.57 -5.89
CA ARG A 273 15.17 -13.40 -6.77
C ARG A 273 15.05 -12.11 -5.96
N ILE A 274 15.98 -11.17 -6.13
CA ILE A 274 15.93 -9.82 -5.54
C ILE A 274 15.55 -8.82 -6.64
N VAL A 275 14.55 -7.97 -6.36
CA VAL A 275 14.12 -6.88 -7.22
C VAL A 275 14.25 -5.56 -6.44
N PHE A 276 14.97 -4.61 -6.99
CA PHE A 276 14.96 -3.24 -6.49
C PHE A 276 13.75 -2.53 -7.11
N GLY A 277 12.71 -2.27 -6.30
CA GLY A 277 11.44 -1.78 -6.79
C GLY A 277 11.53 -0.37 -7.38
N GLU A 278 10.96 -0.18 -8.55
CA GLU A 278 10.85 1.13 -9.21
C GLU A 278 9.37 1.54 -9.34
N GLU A 279 9.09 2.84 -9.29
CA GLU A 279 7.72 3.31 -9.48
C GLU A 279 7.17 2.95 -10.86
N LEU A 280 5.90 2.59 -10.90
CA LEU A 280 5.17 2.07 -12.07
C LEU A 280 5.69 0.72 -12.62
N GLN A 281 6.63 0.10 -11.91
CA GLN A 281 7.05 -1.26 -12.25
C GLN A 281 5.93 -2.25 -11.91
N THR A 282 5.63 -3.13 -12.86
CA THR A 282 4.67 -4.23 -12.68
C THR A 282 5.40 -5.56 -12.61
N LEU A 283 5.05 -6.37 -11.62
CA LEU A 283 5.64 -7.68 -11.37
C LEU A 283 4.54 -8.75 -11.32
N ASP A 284 4.74 -9.86 -12.03
CA ASP A 284 3.90 -11.04 -11.87
C ASP A 284 4.34 -11.80 -10.62
N VAL A 285 3.36 -12.13 -9.77
CA VAL A 285 3.54 -13.00 -8.60
C VAL A 285 3.26 -14.42 -9.07
N ALA A 286 4.34 -15.15 -9.37
CA ALA A 286 4.22 -16.51 -9.88
C ALA A 286 4.04 -17.49 -8.71
N GLY A 287 2.98 -18.27 -8.73
CA GLY A 287 2.74 -19.40 -7.84
C GLY A 287 3.66 -20.59 -8.11
N SER A 288 3.70 -21.56 -7.19
CA SER A 288 4.35 -22.86 -7.43
C SER A 288 3.58 -23.57 -8.54
N SER A 289 4.26 -23.86 -9.66
CA SER A 289 3.76 -24.79 -10.69
C SER A 289 3.84 -26.24 -10.19
#